data_19865a04170a643bf1bfad46d812c456
#
_entry.id   19865a04170a643bf1bfad46d812c456
#
_cell.length_a   1.000
_cell.length_b   1.000
_cell.length_c   1.000
_cell.angle_alpha   90.00
_cell.angle_beta   90.00
_cell.angle_gamma   90.00
#
_symmetry.space_group_name_H-M   'P 1'
#
loop_
_entity.id
_entity.type
_entity.pdbx_description
1 polymer ?
#
loop_
_entity_poly.entity_id
_entity_poly.type
_entity_poly.pdbx_seq_one_letter_code
_entity_poly.pdbx_strand_id
1 'polypeptide(L)'
;MTRSEPIAIVGLGGVFPSSRTLSDFWSHVASGRDTAKDTPPDRWSFAPERALDPRRPAPDRVYSTRACLVDDPGLLNGSLIDGLDIDADFAAKLDVMVQLALRAGRDAWFDAHMDRVDRSRTGVILGNIALPTESTSLMADWVLGRRFDRKLFATRDSAPAAINRFVTGLPAGILAKALGLGGGHYTLDAACASSLFALDLAAVELRAGRADAMLTGGLSRPDCLYTQMGFAQLTALSPTGRCSPFDQKGDGLVVG
;
A
#
# COMPACT_ATOMS: atom_id res chain seq x y z
N MET A 1 5.49 30.91 22.13
CA MET A 1 5.31 29.88 21.08
C MET A 1 5.24 30.61 19.75
N THR A 2 6.30 30.59 18.96
CA THR A 2 6.28 31.12 17.58
C THR A 2 5.28 30.27 16.80
N ARG A 3 4.23 30.89 16.22
CA ARG A 3 3.34 30.23 15.30
C ARG A 3 4.21 29.64 14.15
N SER A 4 4.27 28.32 14.02
CA SER A 4 4.90 27.73 12.84
C SER A 4 4.10 28.15 11.61
N GLU A 5 4.79 28.52 10.52
CA GLU A 5 4.11 28.83 9.27
C GLU A 5 3.22 27.66 8.83
N PRO A 6 2.02 27.94 8.34
CA PRO A 6 1.12 26.92 7.86
C PRO A 6 1.69 26.25 6.60
N ILE A 7 1.48 24.95 6.46
CA ILE A 7 1.84 24.18 5.28
C ILE A 7 0.56 23.92 4.48
N ALA A 8 0.58 24.20 3.18
CA ALA A 8 -0.54 23.95 2.30
C ALA A 8 -0.48 22.52 1.73
N ILE A 9 -1.62 21.85 1.69
CA ILE A 9 -1.83 20.67 0.84
C ILE A 9 -2.31 21.19 -0.50
N VAL A 10 -1.53 20.97 -1.56
CA VAL A 10 -1.77 21.54 -2.89
C VAL A 10 -2.19 20.52 -3.93
N GLY A 11 -2.07 19.23 -3.62
CA GLY A 11 -2.52 18.15 -4.51
C GLY A 11 -2.79 16.88 -3.74
N LEU A 12 -3.70 16.09 -4.26
CA LEU A 12 -4.14 14.82 -3.71
C LEU A 12 -4.16 13.73 -4.78
N GLY A 13 -3.76 12.53 -4.39
CA GLY A 13 -3.86 11.34 -5.23
C GLY A 13 -4.11 10.11 -4.38
N GLY A 14 -4.81 9.14 -4.92
CA GLY A 14 -5.10 7.93 -4.17
C GLY A 14 -5.78 6.85 -5.01
N VAL A 15 -5.56 5.61 -4.61
CA VAL A 15 -6.21 4.42 -5.16
C VAL A 15 -6.87 3.68 -4.01
N PHE A 16 -8.17 3.47 -4.08
CA PHE A 16 -8.93 2.89 -3.00
C PHE A 16 -9.86 1.78 -3.50
N PRO A 17 -10.24 0.81 -2.65
CA PRO A 17 -11.18 -0.24 -3.00
C PRO A 17 -12.48 0.32 -3.60
N SER A 18 -12.90 -0.24 -4.73
CA SER A 18 -14.13 0.16 -5.44
C SER A 18 -14.21 1.64 -5.87
N SER A 19 -13.11 2.40 -5.80
CA SER A 19 -13.07 3.82 -6.15
C SER A 19 -11.99 4.06 -7.22
N ARG A 20 -12.40 4.55 -8.38
CA ARG A 20 -11.50 4.87 -9.49
C ARG A 20 -10.90 6.27 -9.37
N THR A 21 -11.57 7.15 -8.65
CA THR A 21 -11.19 8.54 -8.44
C THR A 21 -11.32 8.94 -6.99
N LEU A 22 -10.70 10.05 -6.58
CA LEU A 22 -10.89 10.65 -5.26
C LEU A 22 -12.35 11.07 -5.03
N SER A 23 -13.04 11.49 -6.08
CA SER A 23 -14.47 11.84 -6.02
C SER A 23 -15.33 10.62 -5.70
N ASP A 24 -15.05 9.45 -6.31
CA ASP A 24 -15.74 8.20 -5.98
C ASP A 24 -15.48 7.82 -4.52
N PHE A 25 -14.21 7.90 -4.09
CA PHE A 25 -13.84 7.61 -2.71
C PHE A 25 -14.60 8.50 -1.72
N TRP A 26 -14.59 9.81 -1.97
CA TRP A 26 -15.34 10.76 -1.13
C TRP A 26 -16.84 10.47 -1.12
N SER A 27 -17.43 10.13 -2.26
CA SER A 27 -18.85 9.75 -2.36
C SER A 27 -19.16 8.52 -1.51
N HIS A 28 -18.27 7.51 -1.51
CA HIS A 28 -18.43 6.32 -0.66
C HIS A 28 -18.33 6.67 0.82
N VAL A 29 -17.36 7.51 1.22
CA VAL A 29 -17.22 7.98 2.60
C VAL A 29 -18.45 8.78 3.04
N ALA A 30 -18.87 9.76 2.25
CA ALA A 30 -20.01 10.62 2.58
C ALA A 30 -21.35 9.88 2.64
N SER A 31 -21.53 8.83 1.85
CA SER A 31 -22.72 7.99 1.86
C SER A 31 -22.68 6.84 2.89
N GLY A 32 -21.53 6.64 3.56
CA GLY A 32 -21.33 5.51 4.47
C GLY A 32 -21.34 4.15 3.76
N ARG A 33 -20.97 4.10 2.49
CA ARG A 33 -20.96 2.85 1.71
C ARG A 33 -19.83 1.95 2.18
N ASP A 34 -20.19 0.74 2.60
CA ASP A 34 -19.25 -0.34 2.88
C ASP A 34 -18.73 -0.93 1.55
N THR A 35 -17.41 -0.85 1.34
CA THR A 35 -16.74 -1.39 0.15
C THR A 35 -16.05 -2.73 0.41
N ALA A 36 -16.11 -3.25 1.64
CA ALA A 36 -15.60 -4.57 1.96
C ALA A 36 -16.37 -5.67 1.22
N LYS A 37 -15.64 -6.65 0.69
CA LYS A 37 -16.18 -7.81 -0.03
C LYS A 37 -15.54 -9.09 0.50
N ASP A 38 -16.15 -10.21 0.22
CA ASP A 38 -15.49 -11.50 0.42
C ASP A 38 -14.28 -11.60 -0.52
N THR A 39 -13.19 -12.12 0.01
CA THR A 39 -11.95 -12.29 -0.74
C THR A 39 -12.17 -13.23 -1.94
N PRO A 40 -11.79 -12.83 -3.16
CA PRO A 40 -11.90 -13.68 -4.34
C PRO A 40 -11.12 -14.99 -4.20
N PRO A 41 -11.57 -16.10 -4.84
CA PRO A 41 -10.95 -17.42 -4.71
C PRO A 41 -9.48 -17.49 -5.11
N ASP A 42 -9.05 -16.64 -6.02
CA ASP A 42 -7.71 -16.55 -6.60
C ASP A 42 -6.78 -15.56 -5.89
N ARG A 43 -7.30 -14.86 -4.87
CA ARG A 43 -6.54 -13.81 -4.18
C ARG A 43 -5.51 -14.36 -3.20
N TRP A 44 -5.79 -15.48 -2.58
CA TRP A 44 -4.90 -16.14 -1.63
C TRP A 44 -4.23 -17.37 -2.25
N SER A 45 -3.18 -17.87 -1.62
CA SER A 45 -2.47 -19.09 -2.04
C SER A 45 -3.35 -20.34 -2.06
N PHE A 46 -4.50 -20.32 -1.39
CA PHE A 46 -5.55 -21.33 -1.47
C PHE A 46 -6.92 -20.71 -1.20
N ALA A 47 -7.97 -21.44 -1.63
CA ALA A 47 -9.34 -20.94 -1.60
C ALA A 47 -9.76 -20.44 -0.20
N PRO A 48 -10.42 -19.27 -0.10
CA PRO A 48 -10.81 -18.67 1.17
C PRO A 48 -11.66 -19.57 2.08
N GLU A 49 -12.49 -20.42 1.50
CA GLU A 49 -13.35 -21.38 2.22
C GLU A 49 -12.52 -22.40 3.02
N ARG A 50 -11.32 -22.73 2.51
CA ARG A 50 -10.39 -23.67 3.20
C ARG A 50 -9.66 -22.99 4.35
N ALA A 51 -9.52 -21.67 4.30
CA ALA A 51 -8.91 -20.87 5.38
C ALA A 51 -9.91 -20.55 6.48
N LEU A 52 -11.21 -20.52 6.18
CA LEU A 52 -12.27 -20.09 7.08
C LEU A 52 -12.54 -21.13 8.19
N ASP A 53 -12.52 -20.66 9.43
CA ASP A 53 -13.02 -21.36 10.60
C ASP A 53 -13.71 -20.34 11.54
N PRO A 54 -15.00 -20.43 11.82
CA PRO A 54 -15.70 -19.46 12.63
C PRO A 54 -15.30 -19.46 14.12
N ARG A 55 -14.58 -20.46 14.58
CA ARG A 55 -14.05 -20.50 15.95
C ARG A 55 -12.98 -19.43 16.15
N ARG A 56 -12.85 -18.91 17.38
CA ARG A 56 -11.91 -17.84 17.69
C ARG A 56 -11.09 -18.14 18.96
N PRO A 57 -9.75 -18.12 18.86
CA PRO A 57 -8.95 -18.27 17.65
C PRO A 57 -8.93 -19.72 17.19
N ALA A 58 -8.85 -19.98 15.89
CA ALA A 58 -8.51 -21.28 15.34
C ALA A 58 -7.09 -21.22 14.75
N PRO A 59 -6.15 -22.10 15.13
CA PRO A 59 -4.79 -22.07 14.60
C PRO A 59 -4.76 -22.16 13.09
N ASP A 60 -3.96 -21.33 12.45
CA ASP A 60 -3.77 -21.29 11.00
C ASP A 60 -5.08 -21.14 10.21
N ARG A 61 -6.03 -20.39 10.76
CA ARG A 61 -7.34 -20.13 10.16
C ARG A 61 -7.72 -18.65 10.31
N VAL A 62 -8.68 -18.24 9.49
CA VAL A 62 -9.33 -16.94 9.57
C VAL A 62 -10.81 -17.13 9.93
N TYR A 63 -11.37 -16.23 10.70
CA TYR A 63 -12.81 -16.26 11.00
C TYR A 63 -13.63 -15.22 10.21
N SER A 64 -12.97 -14.48 9.33
CA SER A 64 -13.59 -13.58 8.36
C SER A 64 -12.78 -13.58 7.08
N THR A 65 -13.47 -13.65 5.94
CA THR A 65 -12.87 -13.55 4.59
C THR A 65 -13.07 -12.16 4.00
N ARG A 66 -13.77 -11.27 4.72
CA ARG A 66 -14.02 -9.92 4.22
C ARG A 66 -12.80 -9.04 4.28
N ALA A 67 -12.57 -8.30 3.19
CA ALA A 67 -11.47 -7.35 3.05
C ALA A 67 -11.84 -6.21 2.09
N CYS A 68 -11.16 -5.08 2.23
CA CYS A 68 -11.26 -3.93 1.34
C CYS A 68 -10.10 -3.98 0.35
N LEU A 69 -10.21 -4.81 -0.68
CA LEU A 69 -9.15 -5.05 -1.65
C LEU A 69 -9.29 -4.15 -2.89
N VAL A 70 -8.17 -3.69 -3.41
CA VAL A 70 -8.09 -3.08 -4.74
C VAL A 70 -8.13 -4.20 -5.78
N ASP A 71 -9.13 -4.16 -6.65
CA ASP A 71 -9.48 -5.27 -7.55
C ASP A 71 -8.69 -5.27 -8.88
N ASP A 72 -7.96 -4.21 -9.22
CA ASP A 72 -7.39 -4.05 -10.55
C ASP A 72 -5.88 -4.34 -10.62
N PRO A 73 -5.48 -5.47 -11.21
CA PRO A 73 -4.08 -5.74 -11.52
C PRO A 73 -3.52 -4.87 -12.68
N GLY A 74 -4.38 -4.17 -13.43
CA GLY A 74 -4.02 -3.30 -14.55
C GLY A 74 -3.72 -1.86 -14.15
N LEU A 75 -3.27 -1.61 -12.92
CA LEU A 75 -3.03 -0.27 -12.37
C LEU A 75 -2.01 0.56 -13.16
N LEU A 76 -1.11 -0.08 -13.88
CA LEU A 76 -0.12 0.55 -14.76
C LEU A 76 -0.20 0.02 -16.19
N ASN A 77 -1.37 0.08 -16.81
CA ASN A 77 -1.42 0.02 -18.27
C ASN A 77 -0.91 1.36 -18.85
N GLY A 78 -0.46 1.38 -20.09
CA GLY A 78 0.34 2.45 -20.70
C GLY A 78 -0.02 3.89 -20.35
N SER A 79 -1.31 4.23 -20.22
CA SER A 79 -1.75 5.58 -19.85
C SER A 79 -1.48 5.97 -18.40
N LEU A 80 -1.20 5.01 -17.52
CA LEU A 80 -1.02 5.26 -16.08
C LEU A 80 0.42 5.61 -15.70
N ILE A 81 1.36 5.43 -16.62
CA ILE A 81 2.74 5.89 -16.49
C ILE A 81 3.01 7.16 -17.29
N ASP A 82 2.01 7.68 -18.01
CA ASP A 82 2.16 8.92 -18.76
C ASP A 82 2.61 10.07 -17.85
N GLY A 83 3.69 10.73 -18.24
CA GLY A 83 4.31 11.79 -17.44
C GLY A 83 5.28 11.31 -16.35
N LEU A 84 5.52 10.00 -16.23
CA LEU A 84 6.56 9.41 -15.40
C LEU A 84 7.76 8.99 -16.27
N ASP A 85 8.96 9.27 -15.81
CA ASP A 85 10.21 8.77 -16.42
C ASP A 85 10.54 7.37 -15.90
N ILE A 86 9.78 6.39 -16.38
CA ILE A 86 9.91 4.98 -16.01
C ILE A 86 9.62 4.08 -17.21
N ASP A 87 10.44 3.07 -17.39
CA ASP A 87 10.22 2.04 -18.41
C ASP A 87 8.98 1.18 -18.08
N ALA A 88 8.12 0.96 -19.07
CA ALA A 88 6.86 0.26 -18.88
C ALA A 88 7.05 -1.21 -18.49
N ASP A 89 8.03 -1.90 -19.09
CA ASP A 89 8.31 -3.30 -18.79
C ASP A 89 8.92 -3.45 -17.40
N PHE A 90 9.70 -2.46 -16.96
CA PHE A 90 10.21 -2.41 -15.59
C PHE A 90 9.09 -2.15 -14.61
N ALA A 91 8.23 -1.16 -14.86
CA ALA A 91 7.08 -0.84 -14.01
C ALA A 91 6.13 -2.03 -13.83
N ALA A 92 5.86 -2.78 -14.89
CA ALA A 92 5.01 -3.97 -14.85
C ALA A 92 5.59 -5.12 -13.99
N LYS A 93 6.91 -5.15 -13.78
CA LYS A 93 7.59 -6.16 -12.94
C LYS A 93 7.67 -5.77 -11.47
N LEU A 94 7.36 -4.53 -11.14
CA LEU A 94 7.35 -4.06 -9.74
C LEU A 94 6.20 -4.70 -8.97
N ASP A 95 6.43 -4.86 -7.66
CA ASP A 95 5.35 -5.24 -6.75
C ASP A 95 4.17 -4.26 -6.89
N VAL A 96 2.96 -4.79 -6.80
CA VAL A 96 1.74 -3.98 -6.98
C VAL A 96 1.66 -2.82 -5.99
N MET A 97 2.24 -2.95 -4.79
CA MET A 97 2.31 -1.83 -3.84
C MET A 97 3.15 -0.66 -4.37
N VAL A 98 4.27 -0.94 -5.06
CA VAL A 98 5.06 0.10 -5.73
C VAL A 98 4.30 0.72 -6.90
N GLN A 99 3.55 -0.09 -7.64
CA GLN A 99 2.68 0.38 -8.72
C GLN A 99 1.57 1.31 -8.19
N LEU A 100 0.97 0.98 -7.05
CA LEU A 100 0.00 1.85 -6.36
C LEU A 100 0.63 3.18 -5.94
N ALA A 101 1.87 3.15 -5.41
CA ALA A 101 2.60 4.36 -5.05
C ALA A 101 2.88 5.25 -6.28
N LEU A 102 3.30 4.66 -7.40
CA LEU A 102 3.50 5.37 -8.66
C LEU A 102 2.21 6.03 -9.13
N ARG A 103 1.09 5.31 -9.13
CA ARG A 103 -0.20 5.84 -9.55
C ARG A 103 -0.69 6.97 -8.65
N ALA A 104 -0.76 6.74 -7.35
CA ALA A 104 -1.25 7.74 -6.40
C ALA A 104 -0.35 8.98 -6.36
N GLY A 105 0.97 8.76 -6.37
CA GLY A 105 1.95 9.85 -6.36
C GLY A 105 1.93 10.68 -7.65
N ARG A 106 1.79 10.02 -8.80
CA ARG A 106 1.58 10.70 -10.09
C ARG A 106 0.32 11.57 -10.06
N ASP A 107 -0.79 11.00 -9.64
CA ASP A 107 -2.08 11.71 -9.62
C ASP A 107 -1.99 12.93 -8.68
N ALA A 108 -1.37 12.80 -7.50
CA ALA A 108 -1.14 13.93 -6.58
C ALA A 108 -0.23 15.01 -7.18
N TRP A 109 0.82 14.60 -7.90
CA TRP A 109 1.74 15.51 -8.57
C TRP A 109 1.04 16.38 -9.64
N PHE A 110 0.23 15.73 -10.48
CA PHE A 110 -0.52 16.45 -11.53
C PHE A 110 -1.66 17.30 -10.98
N ASP A 111 -2.36 16.84 -9.94
CA ASP A 111 -3.39 17.61 -9.25
C ASP A 111 -2.82 18.90 -8.63
N ALA A 112 -1.60 18.84 -8.12
CA ALA A 112 -0.88 19.99 -7.54
C ALA A 112 -0.37 21.01 -8.57
N HIS A 113 -0.42 20.72 -9.88
CA HIS A 113 0.10 21.59 -10.95
C HIS A 113 1.55 22.05 -10.70
N MET A 114 2.44 21.10 -10.34
CA MET A 114 3.80 21.38 -9.86
C MET A 114 4.81 21.65 -11.00
N ASP A 115 4.40 22.26 -12.11
CA ASP A 115 5.25 22.50 -13.29
C ASP A 115 6.41 23.46 -13.03
N ARG A 116 6.27 24.35 -12.04
CA ARG A 116 7.24 25.40 -11.71
C ARG A 116 8.04 25.14 -10.44
N VAL A 117 7.83 24.00 -9.78
CA VAL A 117 8.56 23.66 -8.55
C VAL A 117 9.99 23.23 -8.87
N ASP A 118 10.93 23.58 -8.00
CA ASP A 118 12.28 23.05 -8.08
C ASP A 118 12.30 21.58 -7.68
N ARG A 119 12.38 20.69 -8.69
CA ARG A 119 12.41 19.24 -8.46
C ARG A 119 13.62 18.79 -7.65
N SER A 120 14.75 19.52 -7.71
CA SER A 120 15.93 19.19 -6.91
C SER A 120 15.71 19.41 -5.40
N ARG A 121 14.74 20.25 -5.04
CA ARG A 121 14.34 20.55 -3.68
C ARG A 121 12.96 19.97 -3.32
N THR A 122 12.49 19.01 -4.10
CA THR A 122 11.25 18.29 -3.84
C THR A 122 11.54 16.86 -3.40
N GLY A 123 11.04 16.49 -2.22
CA GLY A 123 11.27 15.17 -1.62
C GLY A 123 10.05 14.26 -1.62
N VAL A 124 10.28 13.01 -1.23
CA VAL A 124 9.22 11.98 -1.11
C VAL A 124 9.39 11.21 0.19
N ILE A 125 8.39 11.24 1.06
CA ILE A 125 8.35 10.40 2.27
C ILE A 125 7.06 9.61 2.27
N LEU A 126 7.15 8.27 2.25
CA LEU A 126 5.99 7.37 2.27
C LEU A 126 6.02 6.47 3.50
N GLY A 127 4.86 6.33 4.13
CA GLY A 127 4.64 5.36 5.20
C GLY A 127 4.16 4.03 4.65
N ASN A 128 4.80 2.94 5.05
CA ASN A 128 4.44 1.59 4.63
C ASN A 128 4.79 0.59 5.72
N ILE A 129 3.80 -0.12 6.23
CA ILE A 129 4.04 -1.24 7.13
C ILE A 129 4.65 -2.43 6.37
N ALA A 130 5.73 -3.00 6.92
CA ALA A 130 6.48 -4.11 6.30
C ALA A 130 5.75 -5.46 6.43
N LEU A 131 4.52 -5.55 5.90
CA LEU A 131 3.77 -6.79 5.81
C LEU A 131 4.13 -7.53 4.51
N PRO A 132 4.10 -8.88 4.49
CA PRO A 132 4.33 -9.65 3.28
C PRO A 132 3.34 -9.28 2.18
N THR A 133 3.87 -9.09 0.97
CA THR A 133 3.10 -8.99 -0.26
C THR A 133 3.16 -10.33 -1.01
N GLU A 134 2.37 -10.49 -2.05
CA GLU A 134 2.45 -11.66 -2.92
C GLU A 134 3.86 -11.81 -3.50
N SER A 135 4.47 -10.75 -4.01
CA SER A 135 5.83 -10.81 -4.58
C SER A 135 6.89 -11.22 -3.57
N THR A 136 6.80 -10.75 -2.32
CA THR A 136 7.74 -11.16 -1.27
C THR A 136 7.49 -12.59 -0.80
N SER A 137 6.24 -13.04 -0.77
CA SER A 137 5.89 -14.44 -0.48
C SER A 137 6.44 -15.39 -1.55
N LEU A 138 6.28 -15.05 -2.83
CA LEU A 138 6.86 -15.81 -3.95
C LEU A 138 8.40 -15.83 -3.90
N MET A 139 9.02 -14.73 -3.47
CA MET A 139 10.48 -14.68 -3.26
C MET A 139 10.91 -15.60 -2.11
N ALA A 140 10.16 -15.59 -1.00
CA ALA A 140 10.41 -16.47 0.14
C ALA A 140 10.31 -17.94 -0.28
N ASP A 141 9.26 -18.34 -0.98
CA ASP A 141 9.09 -19.69 -1.51
C ASP A 141 10.25 -20.11 -2.43
N TRP A 142 10.67 -19.22 -3.31
CA TRP A 142 11.80 -19.51 -4.21
C TRP A 142 13.11 -19.69 -3.47
N VAL A 143 13.39 -18.86 -2.44
CA VAL A 143 14.61 -18.95 -1.63
C VAL A 143 14.58 -20.20 -0.74
N LEU A 144 13.47 -20.42 -0.02
CA LEU A 144 13.31 -21.52 0.91
C LEU A 144 13.25 -22.86 0.20
N GLY A 145 12.50 -22.96 -0.90
CA GLY A 145 12.41 -24.19 -1.70
C GLY A 145 13.76 -24.64 -2.29
N ARG A 146 14.68 -23.71 -2.53
CA ARG A 146 16.05 -24.04 -2.98
C ARG A 146 16.98 -24.45 -1.85
N ARG A 147 16.77 -23.96 -0.63
CA ARG A 147 17.67 -24.16 0.51
C ARG A 147 17.26 -25.29 1.43
N PHE A 148 15.96 -25.53 1.58
CA PHE A 148 15.46 -26.43 2.62
C PHE A 148 14.81 -27.69 2.03
N ASP A 149 13.57 -27.62 1.63
CA ASP A 149 12.86 -28.81 1.17
C ASP A 149 11.90 -28.48 0.00
N ARG A 150 12.21 -29.06 -1.17
CA ARG A 150 11.38 -28.91 -2.37
C ARG A 150 9.98 -29.55 -2.23
N LYS A 151 9.78 -30.42 -1.25
CA LYS A 151 8.46 -31.04 -1.00
C LYS A 151 7.52 -30.12 -0.22
N LEU A 152 8.08 -29.21 0.58
CA LEU A 152 7.31 -28.27 1.39
C LEU A 152 7.04 -26.95 0.67
N PHE A 153 7.91 -26.57 -0.25
CA PHE A 153 7.84 -25.28 -0.94
C PHE A 153 7.64 -25.50 -2.45
N ALA A 154 6.77 -24.69 -3.05
CA ALA A 154 6.58 -24.71 -4.49
C ALA A 154 7.88 -24.38 -5.21
N THR A 155 8.33 -25.26 -6.10
CA THR A 155 9.49 -24.99 -6.97
C THR A 155 8.99 -24.23 -8.20
N ARG A 156 9.50 -23.03 -8.38
CA ARG A 156 9.30 -22.26 -9.61
C ARG A 156 10.53 -22.40 -10.49
N ASP A 157 10.32 -22.56 -11.79
CA ASP A 157 11.39 -22.68 -12.76
C ASP A 157 12.12 -21.33 -12.98
N SER A 158 11.43 -20.21 -12.75
CA SER A 158 11.99 -18.88 -12.89
C SER A 158 12.05 -18.12 -11.55
N ALA A 159 13.15 -17.38 -11.35
CA ALA A 159 13.27 -16.49 -10.20
C ALA A 159 12.26 -15.34 -10.29
N PRO A 160 11.59 -14.97 -9.18
CA PRO A 160 10.84 -13.72 -9.13
C PRO A 160 11.74 -12.51 -9.42
N ALA A 161 11.15 -11.38 -9.86
CA ALA A 161 11.91 -10.16 -10.14
C ALA A 161 12.69 -9.72 -8.89
N ALA A 162 14.04 -9.71 -9.00
CA ALA A 162 14.94 -9.50 -7.85
C ALA A 162 14.73 -8.14 -7.16
N ILE A 163 14.20 -7.16 -7.88
CA ILE A 163 13.90 -5.83 -7.35
C ILE A 163 12.85 -5.91 -6.22
N ASN A 164 11.88 -6.84 -6.31
CA ASN A 164 10.78 -6.95 -5.35
C ASN A 164 11.19 -7.45 -3.96
N ARG A 165 12.45 -7.88 -3.77
CA ARG A 165 12.99 -8.17 -2.42
C ARG A 165 13.10 -6.93 -1.53
N PHE A 166 13.04 -5.73 -2.12
CA PHE A 166 13.12 -4.45 -1.40
C PHE A 166 11.79 -3.71 -1.35
N VAL A 167 10.66 -4.38 -1.58
CA VAL A 167 9.34 -3.76 -1.74
C VAL A 167 8.98 -2.79 -0.61
N THR A 168 9.41 -3.05 0.62
CA THR A 168 9.12 -2.17 1.76
C THR A 168 9.90 -0.86 1.73
N GLY A 169 11.07 -0.80 1.15
CA GLY A 169 11.92 0.39 1.08
C GLY A 169 11.89 1.14 -0.26
N LEU A 170 11.39 0.49 -1.32
CA LEU A 170 11.45 1.02 -2.68
C LEU A 170 10.44 2.10 -3.04
N PRO A 171 9.19 2.12 -2.52
CA PRO A 171 8.14 2.95 -3.09
C PRO A 171 8.52 4.41 -3.24
N ALA A 172 9.05 5.05 -2.20
CA ALA A 172 9.43 6.45 -2.24
C ALA A 172 10.58 6.73 -3.24
N GLY A 173 11.60 5.86 -3.28
CA GLY A 173 12.73 6.01 -4.19
C GLY A 173 12.35 5.84 -5.65
N ILE A 174 11.51 4.86 -5.98
CA ILE A 174 11.03 4.64 -7.35
C ILE A 174 10.13 5.79 -7.79
N LEU A 175 9.23 6.26 -6.92
CA LEU A 175 8.36 7.41 -7.22
C LEU A 175 9.18 8.69 -7.43
N ALA A 176 10.15 8.98 -6.56
CA ALA A 176 11.04 10.12 -6.70
C ALA A 176 11.79 10.08 -8.04
N LYS A 177 12.36 8.93 -8.39
CA LYS A 177 13.04 8.73 -9.67
C LYS A 177 12.10 8.94 -10.86
N ALA A 178 10.91 8.34 -10.83
CA ALA A 178 9.94 8.41 -11.91
C ALA A 178 9.39 9.83 -12.15
N LEU A 179 9.39 10.68 -11.11
CA LEU A 179 9.02 12.09 -11.19
C LEU A 179 10.24 13.02 -11.38
N GLY A 180 11.47 12.50 -11.41
CA GLY A 180 12.69 13.31 -11.54
C GLY A 180 12.96 14.21 -10.32
N LEU A 181 12.58 13.76 -9.11
CA LEU A 181 12.74 14.51 -7.87
C LEU A 181 14.12 14.25 -7.24
N GLY A 182 14.83 15.30 -6.83
CA GLY A 182 16.17 15.25 -6.28
C GLY A 182 16.28 15.52 -4.79
N GLY A 183 15.18 15.83 -4.11
CA GLY A 183 15.14 16.02 -2.66
C GLY A 183 15.25 14.70 -1.89
N GLY A 184 15.27 14.78 -0.56
CA GLY A 184 15.32 13.59 0.31
C GLY A 184 14.12 12.65 0.06
N HIS A 185 14.38 11.36 -0.07
CA HIS A 185 13.32 10.39 -0.30
C HIS A 185 13.59 9.08 0.45
N TYR A 186 12.58 8.60 1.18
CA TYR A 186 12.64 7.32 1.89
C TYR A 186 11.23 6.81 2.23
N THR A 187 11.15 5.51 2.47
CA THR A 187 9.96 4.87 3.01
C THR A 187 10.23 4.52 4.48
N LEU A 188 9.25 4.75 5.34
CA LEU A 188 9.33 4.45 6.77
C LEU A 188 8.27 3.45 7.19
N ASP A 189 8.55 2.72 8.27
CA ASP A 189 7.60 1.84 8.96
C ASP A 189 7.46 2.30 10.42
N ALA A 190 6.27 2.72 10.78
CA ALA A 190 5.83 3.01 12.13
C ALA A 190 4.50 2.29 12.40
N ALA A 191 4.37 1.07 11.86
CA ALA A 191 3.16 0.25 11.92
C ALA A 191 1.91 1.03 11.45
N CYS A 192 0.81 0.98 12.21
CA CYS A 192 -0.46 1.65 11.87
C CYS A 192 -0.34 3.19 11.78
N ALA A 193 0.70 3.79 12.36
CA ALA A 193 0.93 5.22 12.36
C ALA A 193 1.84 5.70 11.20
N SER A 194 2.28 4.80 10.31
CA SER A 194 3.27 5.11 9.28
C SER A 194 2.91 6.31 8.42
N SER A 195 1.66 6.44 7.98
CA SER A 195 1.22 7.56 7.13
C SER A 195 1.25 8.89 7.86
N LEU A 196 0.88 8.91 9.15
CA LEU A 196 0.92 10.14 9.97
C LEU A 196 2.36 10.56 10.27
N PHE A 197 3.25 9.59 10.54
CA PHE A 197 4.68 9.88 10.70
C PHE A 197 5.31 10.40 9.40
N ALA A 198 4.93 9.83 8.24
CA ALA A 198 5.40 10.32 6.95
C ALA A 198 5.00 11.79 6.74
N LEU A 199 3.75 12.13 7.05
CA LEU A 199 3.23 13.50 6.95
C LEU A 199 3.95 14.47 7.90
N ASP A 200 4.16 14.07 9.16
CA ASP A 200 4.86 14.88 10.15
C ASP A 200 6.32 15.15 9.75
N LEU A 201 7.04 14.11 9.32
CA LEU A 201 8.42 14.24 8.86
C LEU A 201 8.52 15.10 7.59
N ALA A 202 7.58 14.98 6.65
CA ALA A 202 7.50 15.87 5.50
C ALA A 202 7.31 17.33 5.92
N ALA A 203 6.45 17.60 6.92
CA ALA A 203 6.27 18.93 7.47
C ALA A 203 7.54 19.47 8.17
N VAL A 204 8.31 18.59 8.82
CA VAL A 204 9.61 18.95 9.42
C VAL A 204 10.62 19.33 8.33
N GLU A 205 10.69 18.59 7.21
CA GLU A 205 11.58 18.92 6.09
C GLU A 205 11.28 20.32 5.51
N LEU A 206 9.99 20.61 5.29
CA LEU A 206 9.52 21.91 4.80
C LEU A 206 9.86 23.05 5.77
N ARG A 207 9.53 22.89 7.06
CA ARG A 207 9.79 23.92 8.09
C ARG A 207 11.28 24.19 8.31
N ALA A 208 12.11 23.18 8.11
CA ALA A 208 13.56 23.30 8.21
C ALA A 208 14.20 23.90 6.94
N GLY A 209 13.42 24.21 5.91
CA GLY A 209 13.92 24.74 4.64
C GLY A 209 14.79 23.76 3.85
N ARG A 210 14.73 22.45 4.16
CA ARG A 210 15.47 21.41 3.44
C ARG A 210 14.78 21.01 2.14
N ALA A 211 13.48 21.21 2.05
CA ALA A 211 12.68 21.02 0.86
C ALA A 211 11.71 22.18 0.65
N ASP A 212 11.35 22.45 -0.60
CA ASP A 212 10.34 23.45 -0.98
C ASP A 212 8.98 22.82 -1.21
N ALA A 213 8.96 21.52 -1.54
CA ALA A 213 7.76 20.70 -1.63
C ALA A 213 8.04 19.25 -1.20
N MET A 214 7.01 18.59 -0.69
CA MET A 214 7.10 17.19 -0.27
C MET A 214 5.89 16.42 -0.77
N LEU A 215 6.15 15.29 -1.41
CA LEU A 215 5.13 14.28 -1.71
C LEU A 215 5.12 13.26 -0.57
N THR A 216 3.97 13.11 0.09
CA THR A 216 3.89 12.26 1.28
C THR A 216 2.55 11.55 1.39
N GLY A 217 2.52 10.41 2.05
CA GLY A 217 1.30 9.62 2.24
C GLY A 217 1.57 8.25 2.82
N GLY A 218 0.57 7.39 2.76
CA GLY A 218 0.64 6.00 3.23
C GLY A 218 0.31 5.00 2.14
N LEU A 219 0.89 3.82 2.25
CA LEU A 219 0.65 2.66 1.41
C LEU A 219 0.21 1.47 2.27
N SER A 220 -0.78 0.75 1.78
CA SER A 220 -1.20 -0.52 2.38
C SER A 220 -1.77 -1.41 1.27
N ARG A 221 -1.24 -2.61 1.15
CA ARG A 221 -1.82 -3.63 0.27
C ARG A 221 -1.62 -5.01 0.87
N PRO A 222 -2.38 -5.35 1.91
CA PRO A 222 -2.32 -6.65 2.55
C PRO A 222 -3.08 -7.69 1.72
N ASP A 223 -2.53 -8.10 0.60
CA ASP A 223 -3.18 -8.96 -0.38
C ASP A 223 -2.92 -10.46 -0.19
N CYS A 224 -2.15 -10.83 0.82
CA CYS A 224 -1.87 -12.23 1.11
C CYS A 224 -2.63 -12.76 2.34
N LEU A 225 -2.89 -14.06 2.35
CA LEU A 225 -3.54 -14.75 3.45
C LEU A 225 -2.80 -14.57 4.79
N TYR A 226 -1.47 -14.40 4.76
CA TYR A 226 -0.66 -14.18 5.96
C TYR A 226 -1.16 -13.02 6.81
N THR A 227 -1.47 -11.89 6.18
CA THR A 227 -1.96 -10.70 6.90
C THR A 227 -3.33 -10.94 7.53
N GLN A 228 -4.25 -11.52 6.76
CA GLN A 228 -5.59 -11.85 7.25
C GLN A 228 -5.52 -12.85 8.41
N MET A 229 -4.67 -13.86 8.28
CA MET A 229 -4.47 -14.90 9.31
C MET A 229 -3.81 -14.31 10.55
N GLY A 230 -2.81 -13.44 10.39
CA GLY A 230 -2.15 -12.75 11.51
C GLY A 230 -3.15 -11.94 12.35
N PHE A 231 -3.99 -11.14 11.71
CA PHE A 231 -5.04 -10.40 12.42
C PHE A 231 -6.13 -11.30 13.01
N ALA A 232 -6.41 -12.45 12.39
CA ALA A 232 -7.32 -13.44 12.97
C ALA A 232 -6.74 -14.05 14.26
N GLN A 233 -5.44 -14.40 14.27
CA GLN A 233 -4.77 -14.94 15.47
C GLN A 233 -4.73 -13.91 16.61
N LEU A 234 -4.61 -12.63 16.29
CA LEU A 234 -4.67 -11.53 17.25
C LEU A 234 -6.09 -11.21 17.72
N THR A 235 -7.12 -11.92 17.20
CA THR A 235 -8.55 -11.63 17.42
C THR A 235 -8.93 -10.17 17.08
N ALA A 236 -8.23 -9.56 16.14
CA ALA A 236 -8.38 -8.16 15.77
C ALA A 236 -9.36 -7.93 14.61
N LEU A 237 -9.67 -8.99 13.82
CA LEU A 237 -10.65 -8.87 12.74
C LEU A 237 -12.08 -8.71 13.31
N SER A 238 -12.89 -7.93 12.60
CA SER A 238 -14.31 -7.90 12.84
C SER A 238 -14.95 -9.24 12.44
N PRO A 239 -15.66 -9.91 13.35
CA PRO A 239 -16.41 -11.13 13.03
C PRO A 239 -17.62 -10.88 12.17
N THR A 240 -18.17 -9.67 12.25
CA THR A 240 -19.27 -9.24 11.38
C THR A 240 -18.78 -8.78 10.01
N GLY A 241 -17.44 -8.68 9.84
CA GLY A 241 -16.82 -8.22 8.60
C GLY A 241 -17.07 -6.74 8.32
N ARG A 242 -17.36 -5.95 9.35
CA ARG A 242 -17.64 -4.52 9.24
C ARG A 242 -16.70 -3.71 10.12
N CYS A 243 -16.02 -2.74 9.55
CA CYS A 243 -15.23 -1.78 10.30
C CYS A 243 -16.13 -0.65 10.79
N SER A 244 -16.19 -0.43 12.11
CA SER A 244 -17.05 0.58 12.74
C SER A 244 -16.24 1.43 13.72
N PRO A 245 -15.30 2.26 13.22
CA PRO A 245 -14.46 3.08 14.07
C PRO A 245 -15.31 4.09 14.85
N PHE A 246 -14.95 4.29 16.12
CA PHE A 246 -15.63 5.17 17.08
C PHE A 246 -17.08 4.77 17.44
N ASP A 247 -17.61 3.66 16.92
CA ASP A 247 -18.90 3.14 17.30
C ASP A 247 -18.77 2.27 18.57
N GLN A 248 -19.74 2.41 19.50
CA GLN A 248 -19.79 1.59 20.71
C GLN A 248 -19.90 0.08 20.40
N LYS A 249 -20.42 -0.27 19.22
CA LYS A 249 -20.59 -1.65 18.75
C LYS A 249 -19.43 -2.10 17.86
N GLY A 250 -18.36 -1.31 17.76
CA GLY A 250 -17.16 -1.70 17.01
C GLY A 250 -16.60 -3.01 17.56
N ASP A 251 -16.43 -4.01 16.68
CA ASP A 251 -16.07 -5.39 17.05
C ASP A 251 -14.76 -5.88 16.42
N GLY A 252 -14.07 -5.00 15.72
CA GLY A 252 -12.79 -5.29 15.09
C GLY A 252 -12.55 -4.53 13.80
N LEU A 253 -11.45 -4.83 13.13
CA LEU A 253 -11.07 -4.22 11.86
C LEU A 253 -11.45 -5.12 10.67
N VAL A 254 -11.54 -4.51 9.49
CA VAL A 254 -11.53 -5.19 8.18
C VAL A 254 -10.24 -4.80 7.49
N VAL A 255 -9.51 -5.81 6.99
CA VAL A 255 -8.22 -5.60 6.31
C VAL A 255 -8.43 -4.86 4.99
N GLY A 256 -7.54 -3.88 4.67
CA GLY A 256 -7.63 -3.10 3.44
C GLY A 256 -6.39 -2.29 3.13
#